data_5406648ab9152c71069856dcd9c9708a
#
_entry.id   5406648ab9152c71069856dcd9c9708a
#
_cell.length_a   1.000
_cell.length_b   1.000
_cell.length_c   1.000
_cell.angle_alpha   90.00
_cell.angle_beta   90.00
_cell.angle_gamma   90.00
#
_symmetry.space_group_name_H-M   'P 1'
#
loop_
_entity.id
_entity.type
_entity.pdbx_description
1 polymer ?
#
loop_
_entity_poly.entity_id
_entity_poly.type
_entity_poly.pdbx_seq_one_letter_code
_entity_poly.pdbx_strand_id
1 'polypeptide(L)'
;MTVLGPWGAYPKAGEATAGYLIEHEGHNILIDCGSGVLAKLQQYKTLDELDYVFISHSHYDHIADLGCLQYACLIDMDLGRRSELLPIFMAGEKAEQISFKSMSGSEIRRIEAGQRVDCAGLQMTFFKTFHGAYCLGMDIRVNGLKIVYTADTYYDDSLIQYCADADVLIAETSFYSDIRDARKYGHMNAEEVGLLAREAGVRKVVLTHLPHFGKVEQLAEEVAAIYQGEIEVAYCGMVIEL
;
A
#
# COMPACT_ATOMS: atom_id res chain seq x y z
N MET A 1 -2.60 -7.28 -9.61
CA MET A 1 -1.74 -6.77 -8.49
C MET A 1 -1.40 -7.92 -7.57
N THR A 2 -0.13 -8.06 -7.14
CA THR A 2 0.32 -9.12 -6.23
C THR A 2 0.62 -8.54 -4.84
N VAL A 3 0.06 -9.12 -3.78
CA VAL A 3 0.37 -8.77 -2.39
C VAL A 3 1.71 -9.40 -2.01
N LEU A 4 2.72 -8.59 -1.76
CA LEU A 4 4.04 -9.05 -1.31
C LEU A 4 4.07 -9.20 0.21
N GLY A 5 3.36 -8.32 0.92
CA GLY A 5 3.28 -8.32 2.37
C GLY A 5 2.02 -7.67 2.90
N PRO A 6 1.21 -8.41 3.70
CA PRO A 6 -0.04 -7.91 4.26
C PRO A 6 0.04 -7.52 5.73
N TRP A 7 1.20 -7.66 6.39
CA TRP A 7 1.30 -7.50 7.85
C TRP A 7 1.55 -6.07 8.28
N GLY A 8 0.86 -5.63 9.34
CA GLY A 8 1.13 -4.38 10.02
C GLY A 8 2.26 -4.49 11.04
N ALA A 9 2.92 -3.36 11.32
CA ALA A 9 3.97 -3.15 12.31
C ALA A 9 5.26 -3.97 12.12
N TYR A 10 5.20 -5.30 11.91
CA TYR A 10 6.37 -6.16 11.68
C TYR A 10 5.98 -7.41 10.86
N PRO A 11 6.92 -8.05 10.15
CA PRO A 11 6.58 -9.20 9.34
C PRO A 11 6.38 -10.46 10.19
N LYS A 12 5.44 -11.31 9.81
CA LYS A 12 5.37 -12.68 10.31
C LYS A 12 6.54 -13.50 9.76
N ALA A 13 6.93 -14.54 10.47
CA ALA A 13 8.08 -15.36 10.07
C ALA A 13 7.95 -15.87 8.63
N GLY A 14 8.91 -15.53 7.78
CA GLY A 14 8.92 -15.87 6.36
C GLY A 14 7.98 -15.04 5.48
N GLU A 15 7.34 -14.00 6.01
CA GLU A 15 6.44 -13.09 5.29
C GLU A 15 6.98 -11.65 5.27
N ALA A 16 6.17 -10.67 4.86
CA ALA A 16 6.57 -9.28 4.75
C ALA A 16 5.50 -8.33 5.32
N THR A 17 5.91 -7.12 5.67
CA THR A 17 5.01 -6.01 5.96
C THR A 17 4.54 -5.36 4.66
N ALA A 18 3.92 -4.18 4.72
CA ALA A 18 3.25 -3.55 3.60
C ALA A 18 4.09 -3.51 2.31
N GLY A 19 3.59 -4.14 1.25
CA GLY A 19 4.19 -4.11 -0.07
C GLY A 19 3.29 -4.75 -1.13
N TYR A 20 3.10 -4.07 -2.27
CA TYR A 20 2.23 -4.53 -3.36
C TYR A 20 2.91 -4.29 -4.71
N LEU A 21 2.94 -5.33 -5.56
CA LEU A 21 3.46 -5.25 -6.92
C LEU A 21 2.31 -5.10 -7.92
N ILE A 22 2.30 -4.03 -8.70
CA ILE A 22 1.43 -3.89 -9.87
C ILE A 22 2.26 -4.18 -11.11
N GLU A 23 1.77 -5.10 -11.95
CA GLU A 23 2.31 -5.39 -13.28
C GLU A 23 1.30 -4.93 -14.32
N HIS A 24 1.69 -4.02 -15.18
CA HIS A 24 0.81 -3.48 -16.21
C HIS A 24 1.59 -3.06 -17.47
N GLU A 25 1.18 -3.55 -18.64
CA GLU A 25 1.79 -3.22 -19.94
C GLU A 25 3.32 -3.31 -19.98
N GLY A 26 3.88 -4.30 -19.29
CA GLY A 26 5.34 -4.53 -19.21
C GLY A 26 6.07 -3.68 -18.18
N HIS A 27 5.35 -2.87 -17.40
CA HIS A 27 5.90 -2.08 -16.30
C HIS A 27 5.62 -2.70 -14.94
N ASN A 28 6.54 -2.50 -14.00
CA ASN A 28 6.49 -3.02 -12.64
C ASN A 28 6.52 -1.86 -11.64
N ILE A 29 5.45 -1.74 -10.86
CA ILE A 29 5.25 -0.65 -9.90
C ILE A 29 5.14 -1.24 -8.51
N LEU A 30 5.98 -0.78 -7.59
CA LEU A 30 5.93 -1.17 -6.18
C LEU A 30 5.20 -0.10 -5.36
N ILE A 31 4.21 -0.51 -4.59
CA ILE A 31 3.58 0.32 -3.56
C ILE A 31 4.04 -0.19 -2.20
N ASP A 32 4.64 0.69 -1.41
CA ASP A 32 5.32 0.44 -0.15
C ASP A 32 6.48 -0.58 -0.25
N CYS A 33 7.47 -0.43 0.61
CA CYS A 33 8.70 -1.22 0.62
C CYS A 33 9.07 -1.57 2.06
N GLY A 34 8.16 -2.23 2.76
CA GLY A 34 8.31 -2.62 4.15
C GLY A 34 9.28 -3.79 4.34
N SER A 35 9.37 -4.25 5.58
CA SER A 35 10.33 -5.31 5.95
C SER A 35 10.00 -6.63 5.24
N GLY A 36 10.98 -7.21 4.55
CA GLY A 36 10.87 -8.47 3.80
C GLY A 36 10.26 -8.33 2.39
N VAL A 37 9.83 -7.14 2.00
CA VAL A 37 9.21 -6.88 0.69
C VAL A 37 10.17 -7.19 -0.46
N LEU A 38 11.45 -6.78 -0.36
CA LEU A 38 12.41 -7.08 -1.42
C LEU A 38 12.68 -8.58 -1.59
N ALA A 39 12.68 -9.33 -0.49
CA ALA A 39 12.86 -10.79 -0.55
C ALA A 39 11.65 -11.47 -1.23
N LYS A 40 10.44 -10.94 -1.01
CA LYS A 40 9.22 -11.42 -1.67
C LYS A 40 9.14 -11.00 -3.14
N LEU A 41 9.48 -9.73 -3.44
CA LEU A 41 9.48 -9.20 -4.80
C LEU A 41 10.36 -10.04 -5.74
N GLN A 42 11.55 -10.44 -5.28
CA GLN A 42 12.50 -11.24 -6.06
C GLN A 42 12.00 -12.66 -6.40
N GLN A 43 10.86 -13.11 -5.86
CA GLN A 43 10.19 -14.33 -6.28
C GLN A 43 9.39 -14.14 -7.59
N TYR A 44 9.14 -12.89 -8.00
CA TYR A 44 8.35 -12.51 -9.18
C TYR A 44 9.16 -11.75 -10.21
N LYS A 45 10.01 -10.81 -9.77
CA LYS A 45 10.79 -9.89 -10.59
C LYS A 45 12.18 -9.69 -10.03
N THR A 46 13.15 -9.39 -10.89
CA THR A 46 14.43 -8.85 -10.46
C THR A 46 14.29 -7.37 -10.08
N LEU A 47 15.16 -6.85 -9.22
CA LEU A 47 15.02 -5.47 -8.71
C LEU A 47 15.27 -4.41 -9.78
N ASP A 48 16.07 -4.73 -10.81
CA ASP A 48 16.32 -3.86 -11.97
C ASP A 48 15.11 -3.73 -12.90
N GLU A 49 14.13 -4.64 -12.81
CA GLU A 49 12.87 -4.55 -13.56
C GLU A 49 11.85 -3.57 -12.95
N LEU A 50 12.09 -2.99 -11.76
CA LEU A 50 11.19 -1.98 -11.20
C LEU A 50 11.28 -0.67 -11.97
N ASP A 51 10.12 -0.12 -12.33
CA ASP A 51 9.99 1.17 -13.04
C ASP A 51 9.60 2.32 -12.11
N TYR A 52 8.77 2.06 -11.09
CA TYR A 52 8.26 3.06 -10.16
C TYR A 52 8.10 2.49 -8.75
N VAL A 53 8.32 3.35 -7.75
CA VAL A 53 8.01 3.04 -6.35
C VAL A 53 7.19 4.18 -5.75
N PHE A 54 6.10 3.83 -5.04
CA PHE A 54 5.26 4.79 -4.32
C PHE A 54 5.21 4.41 -2.84
N ILE A 55 5.59 5.33 -1.97
CA ILE A 55 5.63 5.14 -0.52
C ILE A 55 4.52 5.98 0.11
N SER A 56 3.60 5.29 0.79
CA SER A 56 2.43 5.89 1.42
C SER A 56 2.79 6.80 2.60
N HIS A 57 3.75 6.39 3.41
CA HIS A 57 4.26 7.17 4.56
C HIS A 57 5.58 6.60 5.10
N SER A 58 6.13 7.22 6.15
CA SER A 58 7.49 6.98 6.63
C SER A 58 7.62 6.01 7.82
N HIS A 59 6.57 5.27 8.20
CA HIS A 59 6.73 4.22 9.22
C HIS A 59 7.55 3.05 8.68
N TYR A 60 8.30 2.40 9.57
CA TYR A 60 9.30 1.39 9.18
C TYR A 60 8.70 0.17 8.49
N ASP A 61 7.49 -0.22 8.80
CA ASP A 61 6.78 -1.32 8.15
C ASP A 61 6.34 -1.02 6.71
N HIS A 62 6.52 0.24 6.26
CA HIS A 62 6.30 0.67 4.87
C HIS A 62 7.59 1.04 4.14
N ILE A 63 8.73 1.20 4.83
CA ILE A 63 9.99 1.67 4.24
C ILE A 63 11.24 0.88 4.64
N ALA A 64 11.12 -0.16 5.47
CA ALA A 64 12.30 -0.83 6.06
C ALA A 64 13.31 -1.35 5.02
N ASP A 65 12.84 -1.86 3.88
CA ASP A 65 13.70 -2.37 2.81
C ASP A 65 14.12 -1.30 1.80
N LEU A 66 13.57 -0.07 1.87
CA LEU A 66 13.80 0.97 0.87
C LEU A 66 15.28 1.34 0.70
N GLY A 67 16.02 1.40 1.80
CA GLY A 67 17.47 1.65 1.75
C GLY A 67 18.24 0.55 1.02
N CYS A 68 17.84 -0.70 1.21
CA CYS A 68 18.42 -1.84 0.49
C CYS A 68 18.06 -1.79 -1.01
N LEU A 69 16.84 -1.37 -1.35
CA LEU A 69 16.44 -1.15 -2.75
C LEU A 69 17.30 -0.08 -3.42
N GLN A 70 17.59 1.04 -2.75
CA GLN A 70 18.46 2.08 -3.30
C GLN A 70 19.89 1.55 -3.56
N TYR A 71 20.42 0.69 -2.68
CA TYR A 71 21.71 0.03 -2.92
C TYR A 71 21.66 -0.96 -4.09
N ALA A 72 20.55 -1.69 -4.27
CA ALA A 72 20.36 -2.54 -5.45
C ALA A 72 20.40 -1.70 -6.73
N CYS A 73 19.66 -0.58 -6.78
CA CYS A 73 19.69 0.34 -7.91
C CYS A 73 21.09 0.87 -8.23
N LEU A 74 21.87 1.23 -7.21
CA LEU A 74 23.27 1.68 -7.39
C LEU A 74 24.11 0.57 -8.03
N ILE A 75 24.03 -0.65 -7.52
CA ILE A 75 24.75 -1.81 -8.04
C ILE A 75 24.33 -2.12 -9.49
N ASP A 76 23.05 -2.05 -9.79
CA ASP A 76 22.51 -2.32 -11.12
C ASP A 76 22.93 -1.26 -12.16
N MET A 77 23.08 -0.01 -11.74
CA MET A 77 23.69 1.05 -12.57
C MET A 77 25.17 0.72 -12.88
N ASP A 78 25.96 0.37 -11.86
CA ASP A 78 27.38 0.06 -12.01
C ASP A 78 27.62 -1.19 -12.89
N LEU A 79 26.71 -2.15 -12.82
CA LEU A 79 26.73 -3.38 -13.65
C LEU A 79 26.09 -3.21 -15.03
N GLY A 80 25.50 -2.04 -15.33
CA GLY A 80 24.83 -1.77 -16.60
C GLY A 80 23.53 -2.55 -16.79
N ARG A 81 22.90 -3.03 -15.72
CA ARG A 81 21.58 -3.67 -15.74
C ARG A 81 20.46 -2.64 -15.78
N ARG A 82 20.68 -1.51 -15.13
CA ARG A 82 19.80 -0.34 -15.15
C ARG A 82 20.49 0.81 -15.86
N SER A 83 19.76 1.53 -16.71
CA SER A 83 20.26 2.72 -17.45
C SER A 83 19.56 4.01 -17.00
N GLU A 84 18.43 3.91 -16.32
CA GLU A 84 17.62 5.04 -15.87
C GLU A 84 17.46 5.02 -14.35
N LEU A 85 17.25 6.21 -13.76
CA LEU A 85 16.99 6.32 -12.33
C LEU A 85 15.61 5.75 -11.99
N LEU A 86 15.52 4.93 -10.93
CA LEU A 86 14.25 4.50 -10.37
C LEU A 86 13.60 5.68 -9.64
N PRO A 87 12.45 6.20 -10.12
CA PRO A 87 11.72 7.21 -9.39
C PRO A 87 11.01 6.60 -8.18
N ILE A 88 11.30 7.13 -7.00
CA ILE A 88 10.71 6.74 -5.73
C ILE A 88 9.90 7.92 -5.20
N PHE A 89 8.58 7.82 -5.30
CA PHE A 89 7.65 8.83 -4.84
C PHE A 89 7.34 8.61 -3.36
N MET A 90 7.68 9.60 -2.52
CA MET A 90 7.48 9.50 -1.08
C MET A 90 6.49 10.56 -0.58
N ALA A 91 5.52 10.12 0.21
CA ALA A 91 4.56 11.02 0.86
C ALA A 91 5.27 11.98 1.82
N GLY A 92 4.98 13.27 1.70
CA GLY A 92 5.50 14.29 2.60
C GLY A 92 4.91 15.66 2.32
N GLU A 93 4.34 16.29 3.33
CA GLU A 93 3.85 17.67 3.25
C GLU A 93 4.99 18.67 3.06
N LYS A 94 6.16 18.36 3.65
CA LYS A 94 7.38 19.17 3.56
C LYS A 94 8.58 18.27 3.22
N ALA A 95 9.57 18.84 2.57
CA ALA A 95 10.78 18.13 2.17
C ALA A 95 11.54 17.52 3.38
N GLU A 96 11.50 18.19 4.54
CA GLU A 96 12.16 17.76 5.77
C GLU A 96 11.55 16.49 6.38
N GLN A 97 10.33 16.10 5.98
CA GLN A 97 9.68 14.87 6.41
C GLN A 97 10.20 13.64 5.68
N ILE A 98 10.92 13.84 4.56
CA ILE A 98 11.47 12.76 3.77
C ILE A 98 12.89 12.45 4.27
N SER A 99 13.05 11.29 4.91
CA SER A 99 14.34 10.85 5.47
C SER A 99 15.32 10.29 4.44
N PHE A 100 14.82 9.88 3.26
CA PHE A 100 15.62 9.34 2.18
C PHE A 100 16.08 10.44 1.22
N LYS A 101 17.24 10.21 0.61
CA LYS A 101 17.80 11.10 -0.43
C LYS A 101 18.04 10.32 -1.70
N SER A 102 17.97 11.02 -2.84
CA SER A 102 18.38 10.45 -4.13
C SER A 102 19.84 10.00 -4.07
N MET A 103 20.12 8.89 -4.72
CA MET A 103 21.48 8.37 -4.89
C MET A 103 21.61 7.72 -6.27
N SER A 104 22.82 7.27 -6.64
CA SER A 104 23.03 6.62 -7.94
C SER A 104 22.01 5.50 -8.16
N GLY A 105 21.34 5.52 -9.32
CA GLY A 105 20.31 4.55 -9.68
C GLY A 105 18.90 4.83 -9.14
N SER A 106 18.69 5.80 -8.23
CA SER A 106 17.37 6.13 -7.71
C SER A 106 17.17 7.63 -7.46
N GLU A 107 15.95 8.11 -7.70
CA GLU A 107 15.57 9.50 -7.48
C GLU A 107 14.38 9.59 -6.53
N ILE A 108 14.55 10.29 -5.42
CA ILE A 108 13.45 10.57 -4.48
C ILE A 108 12.65 11.76 -4.98
N ARG A 109 11.35 11.55 -5.18
CA ARG A 109 10.38 12.57 -5.56
C ARG A 109 9.32 12.69 -4.48
N ARG A 110 9.10 13.89 -3.96
CA ARG A 110 8.05 14.14 -2.97
C ARG A 110 6.68 14.17 -3.66
N ILE A 111 5.69 13.54 -3.00
CA ILE A 111 4.28 13.66 -3.36
C ILE A 111 3.45 14.14 -2.16
N GLU A 112 2.35 14.81 -2.46
CA GLU A 112 1.42 15.34 -1.47
C GLU A 112 -0.05 15.11 -1.89
N ALA A 113 -0.96 15.28 -0.93
CA ALA A 113 -2.40 15.09 -1.18
C ALA A 113 -2.90 16.01 -2.31
N GLY A 114 -3.76 15.48 -3.16
CA GLY A 114 -4.33 16.15 -4.33
C GLY A 114 -3.43 16.05 -5.58
N GLN A 115 -2.19 15.62 -5.46
CA GLN A 115 -1.35 15.37 -6.64
C GLN A 115 -1.81 14.15 -7.40
N ARG A 116 -1.50 14.14 -8.70
CA ARG A 116 -1.70 13.04 -9.61
C ARG A 116 -0.39 12.72 -10.32
N VAL A 117 -0.10 11.43 -10.45
CA VAL A 117 1.00 10.90 -11.24
C VAL A 117 0.42 9.94 -12.28
N ASP A 118 0.72 10.19 -13.55
CA ASP A 118 0.41 9.27 -14.64
C ASP A 118 1.69 8.49 -14.96
N CYS A 119 1.66 7.18 -14.82
CA CYS A 119 2.81 6.31 -15.07
C CYS A 119 2.35 4.97 -15.65
N ALA A 120 3.03 4.51 -16.69
CA ALA A 120 2.80 3.18 -17.28
C ALA A 120 1.31 2.89 -17.59
N GLY A 121 0.56 3.85 -18.08
CA GLY A 121 -0.88 3.70 -18.36
C GLY A 121 -1.78 3.72 -17.12
N LEU A 122 -1.22 3.78 -15.92
CA LEU A 122 -1.96 3.99 -14.68
C LEU A 122 -2.06 5.46 -14.35
N GLN A 123 -3.19 5.85 -13.77
CA GLN A 123 -3.42 7.14 -13.17
C GLN A 123 -3.52 6.98 -11.66
N MET A 124 -2.58 7.58 -10.93
CA MET A 124 -2.54 7.52 -9.46
C MET A 124 -2.85 8.90 -8.89
N THR A 125 -3.90 9.00 -8.08
CA THR A 125 -4.26 10.23 -7.36
C THR A 125 -4.12 9.99 -5.86
N PHE A 126 -3.47 10.91 -5.18
CA PHE A 126 -3.13 10.78 -3.76
C PHE A 126 -4.08 11.58 -2.89
N PHE A 127 -4.58 10.98 -1.82
CA PHE A 127 -5.42 11.67 -0.84
C PHE A 127 -4.86 11.50 0.58
N LYS A 128 -5.03 12.51 1.40
CA LYS A 128 -4.54 12.48 2.79
C LYS A 128 -5.41 11.53 3.61
N THR A 129 -4.75 10.68 4.40
CA THR A 129 -5.38 9.79 5.38
C THR A 129 -5.16 10.31 6.80
N PHE A 130 -5.78 9.66 7.76
CA PHE A 130 -5.82 10.09 9.16
C PHE A 130 -4.92 9.19 10.01
N HIS A 131 -3.64 9.50 10.04
CA HIS A 131 -2.63 8.71 10.70
C HIS A 131 -1.62 9.59 11.46
N GLY A 132 -0.76 8.99 12.30
CA GLY A 132 0.23 9.71 13.09
C GLY A 132 1.35 10.35 12.26
N ALA A 133 1.73 9.73 11.15
CA ALA A 133 2.61 10.31 10.13
C ALA A 133 1.81 10.97 9.02
N TYR A 134 2.47 11.81 8.19
CA TYR A 134 1.86 12.26 6.94
C TYR A 134 1.73 11.05 6.01
N CYS A 135 0.49 10.60 5.84
CA CYS A 135 0.16 9.39 5.12
C CYS A 135 -0.79 9.70 3.96
N LEU A 136 -0.59 9.00 2.84
CA LEU A 136 -1.38 9.14 1.63
C LEU A 136 -1.99 7.81 1.22
N GLY A 137 -3.32 7.79 1.09
CA GLY A 137 -4.03 6.77 0.32
C GLY A 137 -3.90 7.04 -1.18
N MET A 138 -4.19 6.04 -1.98
CA MET A 138 -4.01 6.06 -3.44
C MET A 138 -5.28 5.61 -4.16
N ASP A 139 -5.85 6.46 -5.01
CA ASP A 139 -6.85 6.10 -6.02
C ASP A 139 -6.09 5.76 -7.31
N ILE A 140 -6.12 4.50 -7.71
CA ILE A 140 -5.39 3.96 -8.85
C ILE A 140 -6.41 3.58 -9.92
N ARG A 141 -6.26 4.18 -11.10
CA ARG A 141 -7.15 3.93 -12.23
C ARG A 141 -6.40 3.32 -13.38
N VAL A 142 -6.93 2.21 -13.90
CA VAL A 142 -6.34 1.46 -15.01
C VAL A 142 -7.46 0.75 -15.78
N ASN A 143 -7.48 0.90 -17.11
CA ASN A 143 -8.45 0.21 -18.00
C ASN A 143 -9.93 0.38 -17.58
N GLY A 144 -10.29 1.52 -16.98
CA GLY A 144 -11.64 1.81 -16.50
C GLY A 144 -11.95 1.25 -15.10
N LEU A 145 -11.03 0.50 -14.49
CA LEU A 145 -11.15 0.00 -13.12
C LEU A 145 -10.60 1.00 -12.11
N LYS A 146 -11.20 1.03 -10.94
CA LYS A 146 -10.78 1.84 -9.79
C LYS A 146 -10.34 0.95 -8.63
N ILE A 147 -9.09 1.07 -8.25
CA ILE A 147 -8.51 0.43 -7.07
C ILE A 147 -8.18 1.52 -6.07
N VAL A 148 -8.59 1.35 -4.82
CA VAL A 148 -8.20 2.27 -3.75
C VAL A 148 -7.39 1.52 -2.71
N TYR A 149 -6.20 2.04 -2.40
CA TYR A 149 -5.38 1.63 -1.26
C TYR A 149 -5.52 2.68 -0.17
N THR A 150 -6.01 2.32 1.00
CA THR A 150 -6.20 3.28 2.10
C THR A 150 -4.88 3.75 2.68
N ALA A 151 -3.81 2.95 2.57
CA ALA A 151 -2.66 3.02 3.46
C ALA A 151 -3.13 3.00 4.93
N ASP A 152 -2.35 3.51 5.88
CA ASP A 152 -2.74 3.55 7.29
C ASP A 152 -3.66 4.73 7.58
N THR A 153 -4.75 4.46 8.27
CA THR A 153 -5.75 5.49 8.61
C THR A 153 -6.71 5.01 9.71
N TYR A 154 -7.14 5.89 10.59
CA TYR A 154 -8.38 5.64 11.30
C TYR A 154 -9.60 6.03 10.44
N TYR A 155 -10.77 5.52 10.78
CA TYR A 155 -12.02 5.81 10.08
C TYR A 155 -12.43 7.28 10.24
N ASP A 156 -12.78 7.89 9.11
CA ASP A 156 -13.41 9.20 9.02
C ASP A 156 -14.33 9.21 7.79
N ASP A 157 -15.54 9.79 7.92
CA ASP A 157 -16.54 9.82 6.84
C ASP A 157 -16.02 10.45 5.54
N SER A 158 -15.02 11.32 5.63
CA SER A 158 -14.42 11.94 4.44
C SER A 158 -13.65 10.94 3.56
N LEU A 159 -13.31 9.75 4.06
CA LEU A 159 -12.71 8.68 3.25
C LEU A 159 -13.69 8.10 2.24
N ILE A 160 -15.00 8.13 2.52
CA ILE A 160 -16.05 7.56 1.67
C ILE A 160 -15.95 8.11 0.25
N GLN A 161 -15.74 9.43 0.09
CA GLN A 161 -15.65 10.07 -1.24
C GLN A 161 -14.48 9.53 -2.08
N TYR A 162 -13.36 9.16 -1.46
CA TYR A 162 -12.20 8.61 -2.16
C TYR A 162 -12.42 7.15 -2.54
N CYS A 163 -13.11 6.41 -1.68
CA CYS A 163 -13.41 4.99 -1.89
C CYS A 163 -14.66 4.77 -2.75
N ALA A 164 -15.46 5.81 -3.05
CA ALA A 164 -16.73 5.71 -3.75
C ALA A 164 -16.60 4.91 -5.05
N ASP A 165 -17.48 3.89 -5.19
CA ASP A 165 -17.59 3.00 -6.35
C ASP A 165 -16.28 2.31 -6.74
N ALA A 166 -15.39 2.02 -5.77
CA ALA A 166 -14.16 1.30 -6.05
C ALA A 166 -14.48 -0.16 -6.45
N ASP A 167 -13.83 -0.63 -7.53
CA ASP A 167 -13.87 -2.04 -7.91
C ASP A 167 -13.15 -2.90 -6.86
N VAL A 168 -12.02 -2.39 -6.33
CA VAL A 168 -11.27 -3.02 -5.24
C VAL A 168 -10.85 -1.96 -4.24
N LEU A 169 -11.16 -2.19 -2.96
CA LEU A 169 -10.65 -1.44 -1.83
C LEU A 169 -9.64 -2.31 -1.06
N ILE A 170 -8.37 -1.92 -1.07
CA ILE A 170 -7.33 -2.53 -0.23
C ILE A 170 -7.29 -1.72 1.06
N ALA A 171 -7.90 -2.26 2.11
CA ALA A 171 -8.15 -1.53 3.37
C ALA A 171 -7.29 -2.08 4.50
N GLU A 172 -6.58 -1.19 5.19
CA GLU A 172 -5.95 -1.54 6.44
C GLU A 172 -7.00 -2.02 7.45
N THR A 173 -6.71 -3.07 8.20
CA THR A 173 -7.62 -3.72 9.15
C THR A 173 -6.82 -4.22 10.35
N SER A 174 -6.29 -3.26 11.11
CA SER A 174 -5.32 -3.54 12.17
C SER A 174 -5.96 -4.08 13.45
N PHE A 175 -7.30 -3.95 13.60
CA PHE A 175 -8.01 -4.31 14.82
C PHE A 175 -9.31 -5.06 14.55
N TYR A 176 -9.72 -5.85 15.55
CA TYR A 176 -11.05 -6.45 15.63
C TYR A 176 -12.07 -5.44 16.15
N SER A 177 -13.36 -5.67 15.88
CA SER A 177 -14.45 -4.75 16.22
C SER A 177 -14.66 -4.50 17.72
N ASP A 178 -14.11 -5.36 18.60
CA ASP A 178 -14.12 -5.18 20.05
C ASP A 178 -13.14 -4.07 20.50
N ILE A 179 -12.14 -3.73 19.69
CA ILE A 179 -11.23 -2.61 19.91
C ILE A 179 -11.89 -1.33 19.39
N ARG A 180 -12.77 -0.73 20.18
CA ARG A 180 -13.57 0.45 19.80
C ARG A 180 -12.80 1.76 19.71
N ASP A 181 -11.54 1.79 20.16
CA ASP A 181 -10.69 2.98 20.15
C ASP A 181 -9.48 2.81 19.20
N ALA A 182 -9.71 2.14 18.07
CA ALA A 182 -8.70 1.92 17.00
C ALA A 182 -8.11 3.27 16.51
N ARG A 183 -8.93 4.31 16.46
CA ARG A 183 -8.55 5.69 16.13
C ARG A 183 -7.39 6.22 16.98
N LYS A 184 -7.29 5.84 18.24
CA LYS A 184 -6.20 6.25 19.15
C LYS A 184 -4.83 5.78 18.64
N TYR A 185 -4.81 4.67 17.92
CA TYR A 185 -3.61 4.10 17.33
C TYR A 185 -3.38 4.56 15.88
N GLY A 186 -4.34 5.30 15.30
CA GLY A 186 -4.28 5.79 13.93
C GLY A 186 -4.70 4.74 12.89
N HIS A 187 -5.52 3.77 13.29
CA HIS A 187 -5.92 2.63 12.46
C HIS A 187 -7.44 2.38 12.51
N MET A 188 -7.92 1.47 11.63
CA MET A 188 -9.30 0.99 11.61
C MET A 188 -9.46 -0.37 12.27
N ASN A 189 -10.64 -0.62 12.82
CA ASN A 189 -11.11 -1.96 13.14
C ASN A 189 -12.00 -2.53 12.03
N ALA A 190 -12.33 -3.82 12.11
CA ALA A 190 -13.10 -4.52 11.10
C ALA A 190 -14.52 -3.94 10.89
N GLU A 191 -15.17 -3.45 11.96
CA GLU A 191 -16.48 -2.78 11.86
C GLU A 191 -16.38 -1.49 11.02
N GLU A 192 -15.35 -0.69 11.25
CA GLU A 192 -15.09 0.56 10.52
C GLU A 192 -14.76 0.31 9.04
N VAL A 193 -14.00 -0.74 8.74
CA VAL A 193 -13.74 -1.16 7.36
C VAL A 193 -15.01 -1.59 6.65
N GLY A 194 -15.86 -2.39 7.33
CA GLY A 194 -17.17 -2.79 6.79
C GLY A 194 -18.09 -1.60 6.53
N LEU A 195 -18.10 -0.61 7.44
CA LEU A 195 -18.86 0.62 7.28
C LEU A 195 -18.36 1.44 6.08
N LEU A 196 -17.05 1.66 5.97
CA LEU A 196 -16.44 2.38 4.84
C LEU A 196 -16.81 1.72 3.50
N ALA A 197 -16.66 0.39 3.41
CA ALA A 197 -16.92 -0.34 2.19
C ALA A 197 -18.40 -0.27 1.77
N ARG A 198 -19.31 -0.37 2.73
CA ARG A 198 -20.76 -0.27 2.48
C ARG A 198 -21.16 1.13 2.02
N GLU A 199 -20.76 2.16 2.77
CA GLU A 199 -21.15 3.54 2.48
C GLU A 199 -20.52 4.06 1.18
N ALA A 200 -19.33 3.57 0.82
CA ALA A 200 -18.65 3.90 -0.43
C ALA A 200 -19.15 3.07 -1.64
N GLY A 201 -20.00 2.06 -1.45
CA GLY A 201 -20.48 1.22 -2.55
C GLY A 201 -19.37 0.40 -3.22
N VAL A 202 -18.38 0.00 -2.47
CA VAL A 202 -17.24 -0.80 -2.95
C VAL A 202 -17.71 -2.16 -3.43
N ARG A 203 -17.12 -2.70 -4.50
CA ARG A 203 -17.48 -4.03 -5.01
C ARG A 203 -16.75 -5.16 -4.27
N LYS A 204 -15.45 -4.99 -4.03
CA LYS A 204 -14.59 -5.96 -3.34
C LYS A 204 -13.68 -5.27 -2.32
N VAL A 205 -13.55 -5.88 -1.13
CA VAL A 205 -12.59 -5.44 -0.09
C VAL A 205 -11.51 -6.49 0.11
N VAL A 206 -10.26 -6.04 0.13
CA VAL A 206 -9.10 -6.85 0.51
C VAL A 206 -8.56 -6.30 1.82
N LEU A 207 -8.68 -7.09 2.90
CA LEU A 207 -8.24 -6.73 4.23
C LEU A 207 -6.72 -6.91 4.34
N THR A 208 -6.01 -5.86 4.68
CA THR A 208 -4.54 -5.84 4.79
C THR A 208 -4.07 -5.13 6.06
N HIS A 209 -2.77 -4.94 6.24
CA HIS A 209 -2.17 -4.40 7.46
C HIS A 209 -2.64 -5.17 8.70
N LEU A 210 -2.50 -6.52 8.61
CA LEU A 210 -3.13 -7.48 9.51
C LEU A 210 -2.47 -7.49 10.89
N PRO A 211 -3.26 -7.69 11.96
CA PRO A 211 -2.73 -7.78 13.33
C PRO A 211 -2.04 -9.12 13.59
N HIS A 212 -1.08 -9.12 14.52
CA HIS A 212 -0.36 -10.32 14.99
C HIS A 212 -1.06 -11.07 16.14
N PHE A 213 -2.26 -10.69 16.48
CA PHE A 213 -3.07 -11.32 17.54
C PHE A 213 -4.44 -11.74 16.97
N GLY A 214 -5.10 -12.64 17.65
CA GLY A 214 -6.38 -13.18 17.19
C GLY A 214 -6.26 -14.13 15.99
N LYS A 215 -7.33 -14.28 15.23
CA LYS A 215 -7.41 -15.07 14.01
C LYS A 215 -7.82 -14.14 12.87
N VAL A 216 -6.96 -13.99 11.87
CA VAL A 216 -7.21 -13.03 10.77
C VAL A 216 -8.50 -13.32 9.98
N GLU A 217 -8.94 -14.57 9.95
CA GLU A 217 -10.20 -14.98 9.32
C GLU A 217 -11.41 -14.32 10.00
N GLN A 218 -11.34 -14.08 11.31
CA GLN A 218 -12.39 -13.39 12.07
C GLN A 218 -12.60 -11.95 11.59
N LEU A 219 -11.56 -11.27 11.08
CA LEU A 219 -11.70 -9.92 10.51
C LEU A 219 -12.70 -9.92 9.35
N ALA A 220 -12.62 -10.92 8.46
CA ALA A 220 -13.57 -11.03 7.35
C ALA A 220 -15.00 -11.33 7.82
N GLU A 221 -15.17 -12.14 8.87
CA GLU A 221 -16.49 -12.43 9.47
C GLU A 221 -17.10 -11.15 10.06
N GLU A 222 -16.30 -10.34 10.75
CA GLU A 222 -16.75 -9.07 11.34
C GLU A 222 -17.09 -8.02 10.28
N VAL A 223 -16.30 -7.91 9.20
CA VAL A 223 -16.62 -7.05 8.04
C VAL A 223 -17.89 -7.51 7.37
N ALA A 224 -18.09 -8.82 7.18
CA ALA A 224 -19.28 -9.42 6.54
C ALA A 224 -20.58 -9.16 7.33
N ALA A 225 -20.51 -8.88 8.61
CA ALA A 225 -21.67 -8.49 9.41
C ALA A 225 -22.29 -7.15 8.97
N ILE A 226 -21.50 -6.30 8.26
CA ILE A 226 -21.87 -4.93 7.90
C ILE A 226 -21.90 -4.73 6.38
N TYR A 227 -20.92 -5.29 5.68
CA TYR A 227 -20.74 -5.17 4.23
C TYR A 227 -21.06 -6.50 3.54
N GLN A 228 -21.84 -6.44 2.44
CA GLN A 228 -22.36 -7.62 1.74
C GLN A 228 -21.68 -7.90 0.39
N GLY A 229 -20.62 -7.15 0.05
CA GLY A 229 -19.80 -7.38 -1.15
C GLY A 229 -18.77 -8.50 -0.96
N GLU A 230 -17.86 -8.61 -1.90
CA GLU A 230 -16.79 -9.59 -1.85
C GLU A 230 -15.72 -9.17 -0.81
N ILE A 231 -15.31 -10.10 0.03
CA ILE A 231 -14.32 -9.86 1.09
C ILE A 231 -13.21 -10.92 1.01
N GLU A 232 -11.97 -10.48 0.97
CA GLU A 232 -10.79 -11.35 1.05
C GLU A 232 -9.83 -10.85 2.13
N VAL A 233 -9.15 -11.78 2.81
CA VAL A 233 -8.03 -11.46 3.70
C VAL A 233 -6.74 -11.62 2.93
N ALA A 234 -5.90 -10.58 2.89
CA ALA A 234 -4.64 -10.61 2.17
C ALA A 234 -3.65 -11.62 2.77
N TYR A 235 -2.86 -12.24 1.90
CA TYR A 235 -1.73 -13.09 2.26
C TYR A 235 -0.58 -12.89 1.27
N CYS A 236 0.64 -13.23 1.67
CA CYS A 236 1.81 -13.11 0.77
C CYS A 236 1.63 -13.99 -0.46
N GLY A 237 1.74 -13.40 -1.64
CA GLY A 237 1.56 -14.07 -2.92
C GLY A 237 0.14 -14.07 -3.47
N MET A 238 -0.83 -13.47 -2.76
CA MET A 238 -2.19 -13.28 -3.26
C MET A 238 -2.17 -12.43 -4.52
N VAL A 239 -2.85 -12.88 -5.57
CA VAL A 239 -3.06 -12.12 -6.79
C VAL A 239 -4.46 -11.53 -6.76
N ILE A 240 -4.55 -10.22 -6.76
CA ILE A 240 -5.80 -9.47 -6.93
C ILE A 240 -5.99 -9.29 -8.44
N GLU A 241 -6.88 -10.10 -9.01
CA GLU A 241 -7.28 -9.98 -10.42
C GLU A 241 -8.18 -8.75 -10.60
N LEU A 242 -8.00 -8.04 -11.70
CA LEU A 242 -8.66 -6.77 -12.00
C LEU A 242 -9.46 -6.87 -13.30
#